data_f871fc84dcab4ad14e865b0b8ad24573
#
_entry.id   f871fc84dcab4ad14e865b0b8ad24573
#
_cell.length_a   1.000
_cell.length_b   1.000
_cell.length_c   1.000
_cell.angle_alpha   90.00
_cell.angle_beta   90.00
_cell.angle_gamma   90.00
#
_symmetry.space_group_name_H-M   'P 1'
#
loop_
_entity.id
_entity.type
_entity.pdbx_description
1 polymer ?
#
loop_
_entity_poly.entity_id
_entity_poly.type
_entity_poly.pdbx_seq_one_letter_code
_entity_poly.pdbx_strand_id
1 'polypeptide(L)'
;MPMNRPLRTAPLLLLLAACAATAPREDTAGAPPATTAATPARSQASRAEIALAPASASLVSGKLTAVPMGAGVHLAGEVGGLAPGAAHAIHVHEKGDCSAVDASSAGAHFNPDGAPHGRAGQGPHHAGDMDNLSADARGVARVNAHLTGVTLGDGGARDIAGRAVIVHAQPDDYRSQPAGNAGARVACGVIRVVR
;
A
#
# COMPACT_ATOMS: atom_id res chain seq x y z
N MET A 1 -50.37 55.07 10.38
CA MET A 1 -50.07 56.29 11.21
C MET A 1 -48.61 56.23 11.58
N PRO A 2 -47.82 57.25 11.22
CA PRO A 2 -46.38 57.29 11.55
C PRO A 2 -46.17 58.05 12.84
N MET A 3 -45.22 57.58 13.67
CA MET A 3 -44.76 58.40 14.78
C MET A 3 -43.23 58.59 14.73
N ASN A 4 -42.95 59.84 14.71
CA ASN A 4 -41.67 60.55 14.57
C ASN A 4 -40.59 60.26 15.63
N ARG A 5 -39.35 60.35 15.16
CA ARG A 5 -38.10 60.47 15.91
C ARG A 5 -37.96 61.79 16.58
N PRO A 6 -37.04 61.95 17.54
CA PRO A 6 -36.10 63.09 17.41
C PRO A 6 -34.63 62.64 17.43
N LEU A 7 -33.87 63.38 16.63
CA LEU A 7 -32.44 63.52 16.60
C LEU A 7 -31.87 64.03 17.91
N ARG A 8 -30.81 63.44 18.43
CA ARG A 8 -29.94 64.06 19.44
C ARG A 8 -28.53 64.17 18.92
N THR A 9 -28.11 65.37 18.71
CA THR A 9 -26.74 65.82 18.45
C THR A 9 -25.93 65.80 19.74
N ALA A 10 -24.71 65.28 19.73
CA ALA A 10 -23.72 65.40 20.79
C ALA A 10 -22.36 65.80 20.21
N PRO A 11 -21.56 66.57 20.92
CA PRO A 11 -20.47 67.37 20.35
C PRO A 11 -19.16 66.58 20.20
N LEU A 12 -18.41 66.99 19.22
CA LEU A 12 -17.07 66.61 18.83
C LEU A 12 -16.03 67.10 19.83
N LEU A 13 -15.36 66.18 20.54
CA LEU A 13 -14.15 66.52 21.31
C LEU A 13 -12.93 66.05 20.49
N LEU A 14 -12.15 67.05 20.05
CA LEU A 14 -10.83 66.83 19.46
C LEU A 14 -9.83 66.55 20.60
N LEU A 15 -9.27 65.33 20.61
CA LEU A 15 -8.06 64.98 21.37
C LEU A 15 -6.90 64.79 20.42
N LEU A 16 -5.96 65.70 20.43
CA LEU A 16 -4.65 65.50 19.82
C LEU A 16 -3.87 64.50 20.67
N ALA A 17 -3.51 63.34 20.12
CA ALA A 17 -2.56 62.43 20.70
C ALA A 17 -1.33 62.34 19.82
N ALA A 18 -0.17 62.57 20.41
CA ALA A 18 1.13 62.57 19.79
C ALA A 18 1.53 61.24 19.23
N CYS A 19 2.01 61.24 17.98
CA CYS A 19 2.64 60.07 17.35
C CYS A 19 4.04 59.86 17.94
N ALA A 20 4.17 58.80 18.74
CA ALA A 20 5.48 58.17 18.97
C ALA A 20 5.68 57.11 17.88
N ALA A 21 6.61 57.37 16.97
CA ALA A 21 7.03 56.40 15.92
C ALA A 21 7.87 55.33 16.59
N THR A 22 7.30 54.15 16.79
CA THR A 22 8.04 52.90 17.04
C THR A 22 8.39 52.27 15.70
N ALA A 23 9.68 52.14 15.42
CA ALA A 23 10.20 51.43 14.26
C ALA A 23 9.79 49.95 14.29
N PRO A 24 9.43 49.33 13.15
CA PRO A 24 9.15 47.92 13.12
C PRO A 24 10.43 47.13 13.36
N ARG A 25 10.41 46.22 14.35
CA ARG A 25 11.39 45.16 14.47
C ARG A 25 11.19 44.22 13.27
N GLU A 26 12.20 44.07 12.44
CA GLU A 26 12.28 42.98 11.48
C GLU A 26 12.38 41.68 12.27
N ASP A 27 11.26 40.96 12.39
CA ASP A 27 11.29 39.53 12.73
C ASP A 27 11.98 38.80 11.58
N THR A 28 13.23 38.44 11.80
CA THR A 28 13.91 37.45 10.96
C THR A 28 13.16 36.12 11.11
N ALA A 29 12.18 35.91 10.23
CA ALA A 29 11.55 34.61 10.07
C ALA A 29 12.64 33.59 9.78
N GLY A 30 12.95 32.75 10.78
CA GLY A 30 13.85 31.63 10.62
C GLY A 30 13.39 30.80 9.46
N ALA A 31 14.27 30.55 8.49
CA ALA A 31 14.00 29.62 7.39
C ALA A 31 13.49 28.30 7.95
N PRO A 32 12.44 27.69 7.36
CA PRO A 32 11.97 26.37 7.79
C PRO A 32 13.14 25.38 7.71
N PRO A 33 13.25 24.43 8.66
CA PRO A 33 14.32 23.44 8.63
C PRO A 33 14.23 22.70 7.29
N ALA A 34 15.39 22.62 6.60
CA ALA A 34 15.49 21.88 5.35
C ALA A 34 15.00 20.46 5.60
N THR A 35 13.92 20.08 4.94
CA THR A 35 13.43 18.70 4.92
C THR A 35 14.51 17.86 4.26
N THR A 36 15.29 17.15 5.06
CA THR A 36 16.24 16.16 4.55
C THR A 36 15.42 15.12 3.79
N ALA A 37 15.54 15.11 2.47
CA ALA A 37 14.94 14.08 1.64
C ALA A 37 15.43 12.72 2.14
N ALA A 38 14.52 11.90 2.65
CA ALA A 38 14.86 10.56 3.09
C ALA A 38 15.46 9.79 1.91
N THR A 39 16.64 9.23 2.10
CA THR A 39 17.25 8.34 1.10
C THR A 39 16.24 7.22 0.80
N PRO A 40 15.95 6.94 -0.48
CA PRO A 40 15.02 5.88 -0.81
C PRO A 40 15.52 4.55 -0.24
N ALA A 41 14.60 3.82 0.41
CA ALA A 41 14.90 2.50 0.97
C ALA A 41 15.38 1.56 -0.15
N ARG A 42 16.44 0.79 0.12
CA ARG A 42 17.04 -0.14 -0.83
C ARG A 42 17.00 -1.55 -0.30
N SER A 43 16.59 -2.49 -1.14
CA SER A 43 16.70 -3.92 -0.83
C SER A 43 18.13 -4.30 -0.45
N GLN A 44 18.26 -5.12 0.60
CA GLN A 44 19.56 -5.65 1.07
C GLN A 44 19.73 -7.12 0.65
N ALA A 45 18.63 -7.85 0.43
CA ALA A 45 18.70 -9.19 -0.14
C ALA A 45 18.69 -9.12 -1.66
N SER A 46 19.45 -10.03 -2.30
CA SER A 46 19.50 -10.14 -3.76
C SER A 46 18.38 -11.02 -4.32
N ARG A 47 17.83 -11.93 -3.51
CA ARG A 47 16.81 -12.90 -3.92
C ARG A 47 16.03 -13.43 -2.72
N ALA A 48 14.76 -13.77 -2.96
CA ALA A 48 13.97 -14.61 -2.06
C ALA A 48 13.24 -15.69 -2.85
N GLU A 49 12.84 -16.76 -2.17
CA GLU A 49 12.05 -17.86 -2.70
C GLU A 49 10.72 -17.95 -1.95
N ILE A 50 9.66 -18.30 -2.67
CA ILE A 50 8.32 -18.50 -2.15
C ILE A 50 7.84 -19.88 -2.61
N ALA A 51 7.68 -20.81 -1.67
CA ALA A 51 7.02 -22.09 -1.91
C ALA A 51 5.54 -21.92 -1.49
N LEU A 52 4.65 -21.83 -2.47
CA LEU A 52 3.22 -21.79 -2.25
C LEU A 52 2.72 -23.20 -1.94
N ALA A 53 2.13 -23.37 -0.76
CA ALA A 53 1.47 -24.59 -0.33
C ALA A 53 -0.05 -24.42 -0.37
N PRO A 54 -0.82 -25.50 -0.62
CA PRO A 54 -2.27 -25.47 -0.63
C PRO A 54 -2.87 -24.95 0.70
N ALA A 55 -3.95 -24.17 0.60
CA ALA A 55 -4.79 -23.75 1.71
C ALA A 55 -6.25 -24.03 1.40
N SER A 56 -7.15 -24.00 2.39
CA SER A 56 -8.61 -24.21 2.22
C SER A 56 -8.95 -25.49 1.44
N ALA A 57 -8.22 -26.57 1.72
CA ALA A 57 -8.40 -27.88 1.04
C ALA A 57 -8.28 -27.82 -0.50
N SER A 58 -7.55 -26.85 -1.04
CA SER A 58 -7.25 -26.75 -2.48
C SER A 58 -6.10 -27.68 -2.91
N LEU A 59 -5.80 -27.69 -4.20
CA LEU A 59 -4.61 -28.32 -4.78
C LEU A 59 -3.64 -27.27 -5.35
N VAL A 60 -3.92 -25.98 -5.12
CA VAL A 60 -3.11 -24.90 -5.67
C VAL A 60 -1.76 -24.84 -4.98
N SER A 61 -0.70 -24.87 -5.78
CA SER A 61 0.67 -24.80 -5.30
C SER A 61 1.57 -24.14 -6.35
N GLY A 62 2.77 -23.73 -5.94
CA GLY A 62 3.68 -23.09 -6.88
C GLY A 62 5.04 -22.77 -6.28
N LYS A 63 5.94 -22.31 -7.14
CA LYS A 63 7.25 -21.77 -6.74
C LYS A 63 7.47 -20.44 -7.42
N LEU A 64 7.75 -19.42 -6.61
CA LEU A 64 8.08 -18.10 -7.09
C LEU A 64 9.45 -17.68 -6.56
N THR A 65 10.06 -16.78 -7.29
CA THR A 65 11.24 -16.03 -6.86
C THR A 65 10.91 -14.56 -6.77
N ALA A 66 11.51 -13.86 -5.82
CA ALA A 66 11.43 -12.42 -5.71
C ALA A 66 12.85 -11.86 -5.82
N VAL A 67 13.05 -10.86 -6.70
CA VAL A 67 14.33 -10.19 -6.90
C VAL A 67 14.13 -8.68 -6.89
N PRO A 68 15.03 -7.90 -6.27
CA PRO A 68 14.98 -6.45 -6.39
C PRO A 68 15.14 -6.02 -7.86
N MET A 69 14.29 -5.11 -8.32
CA MET A 69 14.36 -4.56 -9.66
C MET A 69 13.90 -3.11 -9.66
N GLY A 70 14.78 -2.18 -10.07
CA GLY A 70 14.46 -0.76 -10.05
C GLY A 70 14.08 -0.26 -8.66
N ALA A 71 12.94 0.42 -8.55
CA ALA A 71 12.39 0.93 -7.29
C ALA A 71 11.38 -0.03 -6.63
N GLY A 72 11.59 -1.34 -6.76
CA GLY A 72 10.67 -2.33 -6.21
C GLY A 72 11.23 -3.75 -6.24
N VAL A 73 10.32 -4.72 -6.21
CA VAL A 73 10.63 -6.15 -6.24
C VAL A 73 9.81 -6.84 -7.33
N HIS A 74 10.49 -7.64 -8.13
CA HIS A 74 9.86 -8.43 -9.17
C HIS A 74 9.65 -9.87 -8.70
N LEU A 75 8.41 -10.36 -8.83
CA LEU A 75 8.03 -11.74 -8.56
C LEU A 75 7.84 -12.48 -9.86
N ALA A 76 8.48 -13.65 -9.98
CA ALA A 76 8.37 -14.50 -11.15
C ALA A 76 8.27 -15.98 -10.75
N GLY A 77 7.56 -16.78 -11.55
CA GLY A 77 7.43 -18.22 -11.34
C GLY A 77 6.12 -18.79 -11.89
N GLU A 78 5.68 -19.91 -11.33
CA GLU A 78 4.46 -20.59 -11.79
C GLU A 78 3.61 -21.05 -10.61
N VAL A 79 2.29 -21.00 -10.81
CA VAL A 79 1.25 -21.51 -9.91
C VAL A 79 0.40 -22.52 -10.68
N GLY A 80 0.27 -23.73 -10.14
CA GLY A 80 -0.54 -24.79 -10.71
C GLY A 80 -1.69 -25.21 -9.80
N GLY A 81 -2.59 -26.06 -10.32
CA GLY A 81 -3.78 -26.52 -9.61
C GLY A 81 -4.93 -25.49 -9.61
N LEU A 82 -4.82 -24.46 -10.46
CA LEU A 82 -5.86 -23.47 -10.65
C LEU A 82 -7.00 -24.01 -11.53
N ALA A 83 -8.16 -23.36 -11.49
CA ALA A 83 -9.24 -23.66 -12.44
C ALA A 83 -8.79 -23.34 -13.88
N PRO A 84 -8.85 -24.30 -14.83
CA PRO A 84 -8.42 -24.08 -16.20
C PRO A 84 -9.11 -22.87 -16.86
N GLY A 85 -8.31 -21.99 -17.46
CA GLY A 85 -8.81 -20.81 -18.16
C GLY A 85 -9.36 -19.69 -17.25
N ALA A 86 -9.32 -19.86 -15.93
CA ALA A 86 -9.84 -18.88 -14.99
C ALA A 86 -8.80 -17.81 -14.60
N ALA A 87 -9.30 -16.70 -14.09
CA ALA A 87 -8.48 -15.68 -13.44
C ALA A 87 -8.53 -15.86 -11.92
N HIS A 88 -7.41 -15.57 -11.25
CA HIS A 88 -7.27 -15.68 -9.81
C HIS A 88 -6.48 -14.51 -9.27
N ALA A 89 -6.91 -13.95 -8.15
CA ALA A 89 -6.14 -12.91 -7.47
C ALA A 89 -4.88 -13.48 -6.81
N ILE A 90 -3.86 -12.65 -6.74
CA ILE A 90 -2.62 -12.91 -6.01
C ILE A 90 -2.18 -11.61 -5.31
N HIS A 91 -1.82 -11.70 -4.02
CA HIS A 91 -1.41 -10.53 -3.25
C HIS A 91 -0.29 -10.86 -2.26
N VAL A 92 0.50 -9.85 -1.88
CA VAL A 92 1.34 -9.94 -0.69
C VAL A 92 0.52 -9.55 0.53
N HIS A 93 0.51 -10.39 1.55
CA HIS A 93 -0.16 -10.20 2.83
C HIS A 93 0.80 -9.76 3.93
N GLU A 94 0.28 -9.09 4.97
CA GLU A 94 1.07 -8.40 5.99
C GLU A 94 1.88 -9.31 6.92
N LYS A 95 1.46 -10.59 7.09
CA LYS A 95 2.12 -11.55 7.99
C LYS A 95 2.64 -12.74 7.21
N GLY A 96 3.88 -13.15 7.50
CA GLY A 96 4.48 -14.37 6.94
C GLY A 96 4.05 -15.62 7.69
N ASP A 97 2.77 -15.77 7.91
CA ASP A 97 2.19 -16.88 8.66
C ASP A 97 1.16 -17.62 7.79
N CYS A 98 1.49 -18.87 7.41
CA CYS A 98 0.64 -19.78 6.65
C CYS A 98 0.15 -20.96 7.52
N SER A 99 0.11 -20.81 8.86
CA SER A 99 -0.21 -21.91 9.77
C SER A 99 -1.71 -22.24 9.82
N ALA A 100 -2.59 -21.26 9.61
CA ALA A 100 -4.03 -21.51 9.54
C ALA A 100 -4.38 -22.27 8.27
N VAL A 101 -5.28 -23.25 8.38
CA VAL A 101 -5.71 -24.11 7.26
C VAL A 101 -6.30 -23.30 6.10
N ASP A 102 -6.96 -22.19 6.39
CA ASP A 102 -7.52 -21.24 5.43
C ASP A 102 -6.61 -20.06 5.12
N ALA A 103 -5.35 -20.11 5.57
CA ALA A 103 -4.37 -19.04 5.46
C ALA A 103 -4.81 -17.68 6.07
N SER A 104 -5.81 -17.67 6.97
CA SER A 104 -6.25 -16.44 7.66
C SER A 104 -5.14 -15.84 8.54
N SER A 105 -4.20 -16.66 9.03
CA SER A 105 -3.04 -16.21 9.80
C SER A 105 -2.12 -15.23 9.05
N ALA A 106 -2.15 -15.21 7.71
CA ALA A 106 -1.40 -14.24 6.90
C ALA A 106 -1.91 -12.79 7.03
N GLY A 107 -3.05 -12.57 7.67
CA GLY A 107 -3.61 -11.23 7.89
C GLY A 107 -4.22 -10.59 6.64
N ALA A 108 -4.23 -9.25 6.59
CA ALA A 108 -4.72 -8.45 5.47
C ALA A 108 -3.66 -8.29 4.37
N HIS A 109 -4.01 -7.59 3.28
CA HIS A 109 -3.03 -7.18 2.27
C HIS A 109 -1.94 -6.32 2.89
N PHE A 110 -0.71 -6.44 2.39
CA PHE A 110 0.40 -5.61 2.83
C PHE A 110 0.18 -4.16 2.42
N ASN A 111 -0.09 -3.32 3.40
CA ASN A 111 -0.51 -1.93 3.21
C ASN A 111 0.18 -0.98 4.20
N PRO A 112 1.48 -0.72 4.06
CA PRO A 112 2.21 0.15 4.98
C PRO A 112 1.77 1.62 4.92
N ASP A 113 1.09 2.05 3.85
CA ASP A 113 0.68 3.43 3.62
C ASP A 113 -0.77 3.72 4.03
N GLY A 114 -1.54 2.70 4.42
CA GLY A 114 -2.97 2.86 4.71
C GLY A 114 -3.80 3.29 3.49
N ALA A 115 -3.35 2.95 2.27
CA ALA A 115 -4.09 3.23 1.05
C ALA A 115 -5.35 2.36 0.93
N PRO A 116 -6.38 2.76 0.16
CA PRO A 116 -7.46 1.86 -0.20
C PRO A 116 -6.94 0.75 -1.13
N HIS A 117 -7.66 -0.39 -1.16
CA HIS A 117 -7.43 -1.44 -2.14
C HIS A 117 -7.69 -0.92 -3.57
N GLY A 118 -6.90 -1.39 -4.53
CA GLY A 118 -7.04 -0.99 -5.92
C GLY A 118 -6.14 -1.77 -6.87
N ARG A 119 -6.14 -1.36 -8.15
CA ARG A 119 -5.28 -1.98 -9.14
C ARG A 119 -3.88 -1.37 -9.12
N ALA A 120 -2.87 -2.22 -9.01
CA ALA A 120 -1.47 -1.80 -9.07
C ALA A 120 -1.19 -0.96 -10.35
N GLY A 121 -0.54 0.20 -10.19
CA GLY A 121 -0.21 1.11 -11.27
C GLY A 121 -1.36 1.95 -11.84
N GLN A 122 -2.57 1.87 -11.29
CA GLN A 122 -3.75 2.63 -11.77
C GLN A 122 -4.41 3.49 -10.67
N GLY A 123 -3.62 4.08 -9.79
CA GLY A 123 -4.11 4.93 -8.70
C GLY A 123 -3.74 4.40 -7.33
N PRO A 124 -4.44 4.85 -6.26
CA PRO A 124 -4.20 4.36 -4.92
C PRO A 124 -4.47 2.84 -4.84
N HIS A 125 -3.56 2.10 -4.21
CA HIS A 125 -3.65 0.66 -4.01
C HIS A 125 -2.73 0.24 -2.84
N HIS A 126 -2.92 -0.96 -2.30
CA HIS A 126 -2.01 -1.50 -1.30
C HIS A 126 -0.66 -1.83 -1.93
N ALA A 127 0.41 -1.72 -1.18
CA ALA A 127 1.75 -2.10 -1.66
C ALA A 127 1.86 -3.59 -2.02
N GLY A 128 0.96 -4.42 -1.50
CA GLY A 128 0.86 -5.85 -1.80
C GLY A 128 -0.10 -6.22 -2.93
N ASP A 129 -0.82 -5.26 -3.52
CA ASP A 129 -1.76 -5.54 -4.61
C ASP A 129 -1.01 -5.85 -5.92
N MET A 130 -1.52 -6.82 -6.68
CA MET A 130 -0.97 -7.25 -7.96
C MET A 130 -2.09 -7.49 -8.97
N ASP A 131 -1.75 -7.56 -10.27
CA ASP A 131 -2.70 -7.99 -11.30
C ASP A 131 -3.06 -9.48 -11.15
N ASN A 132 -4.27 -9.82 -11.57
CA ASN A 132 -4.76 -11.19 -11.56
C ASN A 132 -3.87 -12.13 -12.37
N LEU A 133 -3.75 -13.36 -11.89
CA LEU A 133 -3.21 -14.48 -12.64
C LEU A 133 -4.22 -14.95 -13.70
N SER A 134 -3.73 -15.37 -14.86
CA SER A 134 -4.54 -16.05 -15.87
C SER A 134 -4.03 -17.49 -16.02
N ALA A 135 -4.85 -18.46 -15.65
CA ALA A 135 -4.52 -19.86 -15.80
C ALA A 135 -4.70 -20.32 -17.26
N ASP A 136 -3.78 -21.14 -17.74
CA ASP A 136 -3.91 -21.81 -19.04
C ASP A 136 -4.94 -22.96 -19.00
N ALA A 137 -5.12 -23.65 -20.13
CA ALA A 137 -6.03 -24.80 -20.24
C ALA A 137 -5.66 -25.98 -19.32
N ARG A 138 -4.45 -25.99 -18.74
CA ARG A 138 -3.98 -27.02 -17.79
C ARG A 138 -4.10 -26.56 -16.33
N GLY A 139 -4.61 -25.34 -16.08
CA GLY A 139 -4.69 -24.77 -14.74
C GLY A 139 -3.35 -24.27 -14.21
N VAL A 140 -2.45 -23.86 -15.10
CA VAL A 140 -1.16 -23.28 -14.74
C VAL A 140 -1.12 -21.81 -15.12
N ALA A 141 -0.74 -20.94 -14.18
CA ALA A 141 -0.52 -19.52 -14.41
C ALA A 141 0.95 -19.15 -14.22
N ARG A 142 1.45 -18.29 -15.09
CA ARG A 142 2.77 -17.63 -14.90
C ARG A 142 2.61 -16.36 -14.09
N VAL A 143 3.41 -16.25 -13.05
CA VAL A 143 3.56 -15.03 -12.28
C VAL A 143 4.68 -14.21 -12.91
N ASN A 144 4.40 -12.94 -13.20
CA ASN A 144 5.33 -11.97 -13.73
C ASN A 144 4.85 -10.59 -13.23
N ALA A 145 5.06 -10.32 -11.95
CA ALA A 145 4.51 -9.15 -11.27
C ALA A 145 5.62 -8.26 -10.72
N HIS A 146 5.45 -6.95 -10.83
CA HIS A 146 6.37 -5.97 -10.26
C HIS A 146 5.64 -5.14 -9.20
N LEU A 147 6.09 -5.27 -7.95
CA LEU A 147 5.60 -4.45 -6.83
C LEU A 147 6.50 -3.21 -6.71
N THR A 148 5.95 -2.07 -7.04
CA THR A 148 6.67 -0.78 -6.96
C THR A 148 6.71 -0.26 -5.53
N GLY A 149 7.83 0.33 -5.13
CA GLY A 149 7.98 1.01 -3.85
C GLY A 149 8.11 0.09 -2.64
N VAL A 150 8.27 -1.22 -2.84
CA VAL A 150 8.62 -2.18 -1.79
C VAL A 150 10.09 -2.54 -1.83
N THR A 151 10.62 -3.11 -0.75
CA THR A 151 12.00 -3.56 -0.62
C THR A 151 12.06 -5.04 -0.27
N LEU A 152 13.26 -5.63 -0.37
CA LEU A 152 13.51 -7.02 -0.02
C LEU A 152 14.69 -7.10 0.98
N GLY A 153 14.40 -7.48 2.22
CA GLY A 153 15.40 -7.81 3.23
C GLY A 153 16.09 -6.61 3.86
N ASP A 154 15.53 -5.41 3.83
CA ASP A 154 16.09 -4.22 4.49
C ASP A 154 15.54 -4.00 5.91
N GLY A 155 14.51 -4.75 6.32
CA GLY A 155 13.85 -4.63 7.63
C GLY A 155 13.00 -3.37 7.80
N GLY A 156 12.80 -2.58 6.74
CA GLY A 156 12.02 -1.35 6.75
C GLY A 156 10.51 -1.58 6.69
N ALA A 157 9.74 -0.50 6.79
CA ALA A 157 8.28 -0.56 6.75
C ALA A 157 7.73 -1.12 5.42
N ARG A 158 8.51 -1.02 4.35
CA ARG A 158 8.14 -1.49 3.00
C ARG A 158 8.77 -2.82 2.62
N ASP A 159 9.43 -3.49 3.56
CA ASP A 159 10.06 -4.78 3.35
C ASP A 159 9.03 -5.89 3.20
N ILE A 160 9.10 -6.64 2.09
CA ILE A 160 8.25 -7.80 1.86
C ILE A 160 8.91 -9.13 2.28
N ALA A 161 10.18 -9.14 2.67
CA ALA A 161 10.82 -10.32 3.22
C ALA A 161 10.11 -10.76 4.51
N GLY A 162 9.87 -12.06 4.65
CA GLY A 162 9.15 -12.62 5.78
C GLY A 162 7.62 -12.40 5.76
N ARG A 163 7.05 -11.78 4.72
CA ARG A 163 5.60 -11.68 4.50
C ARG A 163 5.09 -12.87 3.70
N ALA A 164 3.77 -13.01 3.52
CA ALA A 164 3.19 -14.11 2.75
C ALA A 164 2.69 -13.64 1.38
N VAL A 165 2.86 -14.49 0.36
CA VAL A 165 2.11 -14.41 -0.90
C VAL A 165 0.90 -15.33 -0.78
N ILE A 166 -0.29 -14.80 -1.09
CA ILE A 166 -1.56 -15.54 -1.11
C ILE A 166 -2.10 -15.57 -2.52
N VAL A 167 -2.58 -16.75 -2.94
CA VAL A 167 -3.40 -16.92 -4.14
C VAL A 167 -4.84 -17.16 -3.71
N HIS A 168 -5.78 -16.54 -4.42
CA HIS A 168 -7.21 -16.56 -4.08
C HIS A 168 -8.04 -17.37 -5.08
N ALA A 169 -9.23 -17.78 -4.66
CA ALA A 169 -10.13 -18.61 -5.47
C ALA A 169 -10.79 -17.84 -6.62
N GLN A 170 -10.98 -16.53 -6.46
CA GLN A 170 -11.66 -15.67 -7.43
C GLN A 170 -10.68 -14.59 -7.94
N PRO A 171 -10.98 -13.94 -9.07
CA PRO A 171 -10.26 -12.78 -9.50
C PRO A 171 -10.50 -11.59 -8.56
N ASP A 172 -9.51 -10.73 -8.46
CA ASP A 172 -9.64 -9.40 -7.89
C ASP A 172 -10.47 -8.51 -8.82
N ASP A 173 -11.50 -7.84 -8.30
CA ASP A 173 -12.30 -6.87 -9.04
C ASP A 173 -11.68 -5.46 -9.06
N TYR A 174 -10.55 -5.27 -8.33
CA TYR A 174 -9.77 -4.04 -8.20
C TYR A 174 -10.51 -2.84 -7.58
N ARG A 175 -11.64 -3.07 -6.93
CA ARG A 175 -12.54 -2.00 -6.43
C ARG A 175 -13.08 -2.26 -5.04
N SER A 176 -13.54 -3.48 -4.78
CA SER A 176 -14.21 -3.84 -3.53
C SER A 176 -13.23 -3.80 -2.37
N GLN A 177 -13.60 -3.03 -1.34
CA GLN A 177 -12.79 -2.94 -0.12
C GLN A 177 -13.11 -4.10 0.83
N PRO A 178 -12.13 -4.60 1.56
CA PRO A 178 -10.71 -4.23 1.55
C PRO A 178 -9.84 -5.09 0.61
N ALA A 179 -10.39 -6.04 -0.15
CA ALA A 179 -9.61 -7.10 -0.78
C ALA A 179 -10.15 -7.58 -2.14
N GLY A 180 -10.89 -6.73 -2.89
CA GLY A 180 -11.28 -6.98 -4.28
C GLY A 180 -12.22 -8.17 -4.50
N ASN A 181 -13.00 -8.60 -3.50
CA ASN A 181 -13.88 -9.78 -3.58
C ASN A 181 -13.19 -11.07 -4.05
N ALA A 182 -11.89 -11.20 -3.79
CA ALA A 182 -11.04 -12.27 -4.30
C ALA A 182 -11.39 -13.68 -3.77
N GLY A 183 -12.32 -13.77 -2.82
CA GLY A 183 -12.79 -15.05 -2.30
C GLY A 183 -11.81 -15.75 -1.35
N ALA A 184 -11.95 -17.07 -1.22
CA ALA A 184 -11.13 -17.87 -0.32
C ALA A 184 -9.65 -17.85 -0.71
N ARG A 185 -8.76 -18.01 0.28
CA ARG A 185 -7.31 -18.15 0.07
C ARG A 185 -7.01 -19.59 -0.25
N VAL A 186 -6.50 -19.88 -1.43
CA VAL A 186 -6.30 -21.25 -1.92
C VAL A 186 -4.84 -21.70 -1.88
N ALA A 187 -3.88 -20.77 -1.76
CA ALA A 187 -2.48 -21.08 -1.50
C ALA A 187 -1.80 -19.99 -0.70
N CYS A 188 -0.81 -20.38 0.10
CA CYS A 188 -0.01 -19.48 0.95
C CYS A 188 1.47 -19.86 0.88
N GLY A 189 2.35 -18.86 0.78
CA GLY A 189 3.80 -19.08 0.84
C GLY A 189 4.54 -17.88 1.40
N VAL A 190 5.47 -18.13 2.32
CA VAL A 190 6.27 -17.08 2.95
C VAL A 190 7.44 -16.69 2.04
N ILE A 191 7.69 -15.39 1.88
CA ILE A 191 8.82 -14.82 1.15
C ILE A 191 10.09 -15.00 1.97
N ARG A 192 10.92 -15.97 1.63
CA ARG A 192 12.13 -16.33 2.36
C ARG A 192 13.38 -15.86 1.60
N VAL A 193 14.15 -14.97 2.21
CA VAL A 193 15.44 -14.54 1.66
C VAL A 193 16.38 -15.73 1.54
N VAL A 194 17.02 -15.86 0.38
CA VAL A 194 18.09 -16.84 0.12
C VAL A 194 19.44 -16.15 0.25
N ARG A 195 20.34 -16.76 0.99
CA ARG A 195 21.71 -16.30 1.18
C ARG A 195 22.65 -16.93 0.18
#